data_c3a3608611ba8298c71f253ab9a6db08
#
_entry.id   c3a3608611ba8298c71f253ab9a6db08
#
_cell.length_a   1.000
_cell.length_b   1.000
_cell.length_c   1.000
_cell.angle_alpha   90.00
_cell.angle_beta   90.00
_cell.angle_gamma   90.00
#
_symmetry.space_group_name_H-M   'P 1'
#
loop_
_entity.id
_entity.type
_entity.pdbx_description
1 polymer ?
#
loop_
_entity_poly.entity_id
_entity_poly.type
_entity_poly.pdbx_seq_one_letter_code
_entity_poly.pdbx_strand_id
1 'polypeptide(L)'
;MSDLLFYPAAFLLVLCTLIIVHEFGHYAVARLCGVKVLRFSVGFGRVLWQKRLGRDQTEWAVSVFPLGGYVKMLDEREAEVPADERHRAFNRQTVGKRSLIVAAGPFANFILAILLYWIVFMLGSEELLPVLGSPPAGTPAAMAAISNGERVRAVDGEPVATWNDFRWLLLQKAVDQESVELEVINEQNEIAVRRLYLSAAGEQGWEGDALERLGITFYRPLLPPVLGKVVAGSPGAQAGLLAGDKILAVDGRAISLGHDLVLYIRDAAGRSIRVEFERQGRVAAVDLVPESVSERGRVIGKIGVAVADGGQARREMRTFVRYGFFAAGGKALIETWDKSIFSLVMMGKMLTGEVSLKNLSGPVTIADYAGQSAKLGFDYYIKFMALVSISLGVLNLLPIPVLDGGHLMYHMIEVVRHRPLSERAMEIAQQIGVSILVVLMAFAFFNDLNRLFSG
;
A
#
# COMPACT_ATOMS: atom_id res chain seq x y z
N MET A 1 -19.85 12.33 -4.82
CA MET A 1 -19.48 11.54 -6.00
C MET A 1 -19.69 10.08 -5.62
N SER A 2 -20.35 9.30 -6.44
CA SER A 2 -20.48 7.86 -6.18
C SER A 2 -19.07 7.23 -6.15
N ASP A 3 -18.86 6.20 -5.32
CA ASP A 3 -17.58 5.49 -5.20
C ASP A 3 -17.10 4.97 -6.57
N LEU A 4 -18.02 4.72 -7.47
CA LEU A 4 -17.79 4.27 -8.84
C LEU A 4 -16.91 5.24 -9.67
N LEU A 5 -16.98 6.55 -9.45
CA LEU A 5 -16.16 7.55 -10.14
C LEU A 5 -14.96 8.01 -9.33
N PHE A 6 -15.06 7.95 -8.00
CA PHE A 6 -14.01 8.43 -7.11
C PHE A 6 -12.73 7.57 -7.16
N TYR A 7 -12.86 6.24 -7.14
CA TYR A 7 -11.72 5.33 -7.16
C TYR A 7 -10.92 5.36 -8.47
N PRO A 8 -11.57 5.31 -9.65
CA PRO A 8 -10.87 5.52 -10.91
C PRO A 8 -10.19 6.88 -11.01
N ALA A 9 -10.82 7.96 -10.51
CA ALA A 9 -10.22 9.30 -10.52
C ALA A 9 -8.98 9.39 -9.64
N ALA A 10 -9.02 8.82 -8.42
CA ALA A 10 -7.87 8.73 -7.53
C ALA A 10 -6.74 7.91 -8.17
N PHE A 11 -7.04 6.78 -8.77
CA PHE A 11 -6.08 5.94 -9.49
C PHE A 11 -5.42 6.68 -10.66
N LEU A 12 -6.23 7.33 -11.52
CA LEU A 12 -5.72 8.07 -12.65
C LEU A 12 -4.80 9.23 -12.23
N LEU A 13 -5.12 9.91 -11.13
CA LEU A 13 -4.27 10.98 -10.61
C LEU A 13 -2.89 10.43 -10.18
N VAL A 14 -2.85 9.29 -9.46
CA VAL A 14 -1.59 8.61 -9.12
C VAL A 14 -0.84 8.26 -10.39
N LEU A 15 -1.47 7.51 -11.28
CA LEU A 15 -0.83 6.97 -12.48
C LEU A 15 -0.29 8.09 -13.39
N CYS A 16 -1.09 9.11 -13.67
CA CYS A 16 -0.66 10.25 -14.49
C CYS A 16 0.54 10.98 -13.85
N THR A 17 0.50 11.21 -12.53
CA THR A 17 1.62 11.86 -11.83
C THR A 17 2.91 11.06 -11.97
N LEU A 18 2.85 9.75 -11.74
CA LEU A 18 4.01 8.86 -11.82
C LEU A 18 4.58 8.78 -13.23
N ILE A 19 3.73 8.66 -14.23
CA ILE A 19 4.14 8.61 -15.64
C ILE A 19 4.79 9.93 -16.07
N ILE A 20 4.15 11.07 -15.75
CA ILE A 20 4.71 12.39 -16.10
C ILE A 20 6.09 12.57 -15.51
N VAL A 21 6.31 12.20 -14.24
CA VAL A 21 7.60 12.35 -13.57
C VAL A 21 8.62 11.38 -14.17
N HIS A 22 8.23 10.15 -14.46
CA HIS A 22 9.07 9.16 -15.12
C HIS A 22 9.58 9.64 -16.48
N GLU A 23 8.66 10.01 -17.36
CA GLU A 23 8.99 10.52 -18.70
C GLU A 23 9.80 11.83 -18.62
N PHE A 24 9.48 12.69 -17.64
CA PHE A 24 10.24 13.91 -17.41
C PHE A 24 11.69 13.63 -17.01
N GLY A 25 11.95 12.54 -16.28
CA GLY A 25 13.31 12.07 -15.99
C GLY A 25 14.11 11.83 -17.27
N HIS A 26 13.57 11.04 -18.20
CA HIS A 26 14.21 10.80 -19.51
C HIS A 26 14.40 12.09 -20.30
N TYR A 27 13.37 12.92 -20.39
CA TYR A 27 13.42 14.20 -21.09
C TYR A 27 14.52 15.12 -20.54
N ALA A 28 14.56 15.29 -19.23
CA ALA A 28 15.51 16.21 -18.59
C ALA A 28 16.95 15.78 -18.82
N VAL A 29 17.26 14.49 -18.61
CA VAL A 29 18.62 13.97 -18.78
C VAL A 29 19.00 13.88 -20.26
N ALA A 30 18.09 13.57 -21.18
CA ALA A 30 18.35 13.62 -22.62
C ALA A 30 18.80 15.03 -23.04
N ARG A 31 18.09 16.06 -22.57
CA ARG A 31 18.44 17.47 -22.81
C ARG A 31 19.80 17.84 -22.23
N LEU A 32 20.10 17.41 -20.99
CA LEU A 32 21.39 17.64 -20.34
C LEU A 32 22.54 16.94 -21.10
N CYS A 33 22.30 15.77 -21.68
CA CYS A 33 23.26 15.04 -22.50
C CYS A 33 23.43 15.60 -23.92
N GLY A 34 22.65 16.62 -24.30
CA GLY A 34 22.70 17.26 -25.62
C GLY A 34 21.87 16.53 -26.70
N VAL A 35 21.05 15.57 -26.33
CA VAL A 35 20.14 14.86 -27.25
C VAL A 35 18.94 15.75 -27.58
N LYS A 36 18.56 15.80 -28.86
CA LYS A 36 17.36 16.51 -29.30
C LYS A 36 16.12 15.66 -29.00
N VAL A 37 15.19 16.22 -28.24
CA VAL A 37 13.89 15.60 -27.96
C VAL A 37 12.85 16.18 -28.91
N LEU A 38 12.24 15.31 -29.69
CA LEU A 38 11.23 15.63 -30.70
C LEU A 38 9.85 15.78 -30.09
N ARG A 39 9.47 14.84 -29.21
CA ARG A 39 8.15 14.84 -28.56
C ARG A 39 8.24 14.32 -27.12
N PHE A 40 7.47 14.95 -26.26
CA PHE A 40 7.16 14.53 -24.90
C PHE A 40 5.64 14.29 -24.84
N SER A 41 5.20 13.06 -24.69
CA SER A 41 3.78 12.74 -24.69
C SER A 41 3.34 12.10 -23.38
N VAL A 42 2.25 12.62 -22.82
CA VAL A 42 1.50 11.97 -21.74
C VAL A 42 0.30 11.29 -22.36
N GLY A 43 0.26 9.96 -22.24
CA GLY A 43 -0.77 9.12 -22.85
C GLY A 43 -0.43 8.65 -24.26
N PHE A 44 -1.27 7.75 -24.75
CA PHE A 44 -1.21 7.15 -26.10
C PHE A 44 -2.47 7.45 -26.89
N GLY A 45 -2.39 7.22 -28.21
CA GLY A 45 -3.50 7.36 -29.14
C GLY A 45 -3.69 8.77 -29.66
N ARG A 46 -4.96 9.19 -29.89
CA ARG A 46 -5.27 10.49 -30.47
C ARG A 46 -4.83 11.64 -29.56
N VAL A 47 -4.05 12.58 -30.13
CA VAL A 47 -3.62 13.78 -29.42
C VAL A 47 -4.80 14.71 -29.17
N LEU A 48 -5.02 15.06 -27.91
CA LEU A 48 -6.05 16.04 -27.48
C LEU A 48 -5.52 17.45 -27.46
N TRP A 49 -4.28 17.60 -27.04
CA TRP A 49 -3.60 18.88 -26.94
C TRP A 49 -2.14 18.73 -27.30
N GLN A 50 -1.59 19.69 -28.06
CA GLN A 50 -0.15 19.74 -28.36
C GLN A 50 0.33 21.18 -28.47
N LYS A 51 1.59 21.39 -28.04
CA LYS A 51 2.28 22.67 -28.16
C LYS A 51 3.78 22.45 -28.33
N ARG A 52 4.39 23.19 -29.24
CA ARG A 52 5.85 23.16 -29.41
C ARG A 52 6.50 24.20 -28.52
N LEU A 53 7.49 23.78 -27.72
CA LEU A 53 8.17 24.62 -26.72
C LEU A 53 9.68 24.44 -26.79
N GLY A 54 10.37 25.51 -26.36
CA GLY A 54 11.83 25.51 -26.22
C GLY A 54 12.60 25.69 -27.54
N ARG A 55 13.93 25.70 -27.44
CA ARG A 55 14.83 25.92 -28.59
C ARG A 55 14.72 24.80 -29.64
N ASP A 56 14.50 23.57 -29.20
CA ASP A 56 14.41 22.41 -30.08
C ASP A 56 13.01 22.17 -30.62
N GLN A 57 12.04 23.09 -30.32
CA GLN A 57 10.64 22.96 -30.73
C GLN A 57 10.06 21.58 -30.35
N THR A 58 10.44 21.08 -29.15
CA THR A 58 9.90 19.82 -28.62
C THR A 58 8.38 19.91 -28.55
N GLU A 59 7.71 18.95 -29.13
CA GLU A 59 6.25 18.84 -29.12
C GLU A 59 5.78 18.22 -27.81
N TRP A 60 5.13 19.02 -26.99
CA TRP A 60 4.46 18.57 -25.76
C TRP A 60 3.05 18.17 -26.12
N ALA A 61 2.68 16.93 -25.85
CA ALA A 61 1.39 16.37 -26.21
C ALA A 61 0.70 15.68 -25.03
N VAL A 62 -0.64 15.80 -25.03
CA VAL A 62 -1.51 15.02 -24.14
C VAL A 62 -2.47 14.23 -25.01
N SER A 63 -2.55 12.93 -24.76
CA SER A 63 -3.33 11.98 -25.57
C SER A 63 -4.50 11.37 -24.78
N VAL A 64 -5.43 10.73 -25.49
CA VAL A 64 -6.71 10.22 -24.95
C VAL A 64 -6.54 9.17 -23.88
N PHE A 65 -5.55 8.26 -24.01
CA PHE A 65 -5.36 7.15 -23.09
C PHE A 65 -4.20 7.44 -22.13
N PRO A 66 -4.45 7.91 -20.89
CA PRO A 66 -3.41 8.33 -19.96
C PRO A 66 -2.78 7.15 -19.21
N LEU A 67 -2.65 5.98 -19.88
CA LEU A 67 -2.09 4.75 -19.30
C LEU A 67 -0.60 4.56 -19.60
N GLY A 68 0.12 5.65 -19.92
CA GLY A 68 1.54 5.64 -20.22
C GLY A 68 1.99 6.98 -20.77
N GLY A 69 3.23 7.04 -21.22
CA GLY A 69 3.84 8.19 -21.87
C GLY A 69 5.01 7.75 -22.74
N TYR A 70 5.63 8.69 -23.40
CA TYR A 70 6.89 8.46 -24.10
C TYR A 70 7.64 9.74 -24.41
N VAL A 71 8.95 9.63 -24.43
CA VAL A 71 9.86 10.67 -24.89
C VAL A 71 10.48 10.24 -26.21
N LYS A 72 10.06 10.87 -27.31
CA LYS A 72 10.65 10.62 -28.63
C LYS A 72 11.91 11.46 -28.78
N MET A 73 13.04 10.80 -28.88
CA MET A 73 14.35 11.40 -29.12
C MET A 73 14.71 11.32 -30.61
N LEU A 74 15.61 12.16 -31.04
CA LEU A 74 16.18 12.07 -32.39
C LEU A 74 17.02 10.79 -32.49
N ASP A 75 16.71 9.90 -33.41
CA ASP A 75 17.41 8.62 -33.63
C ASP A 75 17.43 8.27 -35.13
N GLU A 76 18.62 7.95 -35.67
CA GLU A 76 18.79 7.60 -37.09
C GLU A 76 18.12 6.28 -37.49
N ARG A 77 17.79 5.43 -36.52
CA ARG A 77 17.08 4.15 -36.75
C ARG A 77 15.58 4.34 -37.02
N GLU A 78 15.03 5.49 -36.59
CA GLU A 78 13.59 5.77 -36.74
C GLU A 78 13.28 6.68 -37.93
N ALA A 79 14.20 7.58 -38.30
CA ALA A 79 14.02 8.51 -39.41
C ALA A 79 15.37 9.04 -39.93
N GLU A 80 15.38 9.57 -41.16
CA GLU A 80 16.56 10.29 -41.68
C GLU A 80 16.86 11.53 -40.83
N VAL A 81 18.12 11.65 -40.40
CA VAL A 81 18.59 12.76 -39.58
C VAL A 81 19.48 13.69 -40.40
N PRO A 82 19.18 15.01 -40.46
CA PRO A 82 20.04 15.99 -41.12
C PRO A 82 21.48 15.90 -40.64
N ALA A 83 22.46 16.11 -41.54
CA ALA A 83 23.86 15.91 -41.24
C ALA A 83 24.38 16.80 -40.10
N ASP A 84 23.84 18.01 -39.99
CA ASP A 84 24.15 18.99 -38.94
C ASP A 84 23.60 18.63 -37.57
N GLU A 85 22.51 17.80 -37.52
CA GLU A 85 21.86 17.36 -36.26
C GLU A 85 22.29 15.95 -35.80
N ARG A 86 23.02 15.18 -36.61
CA ARG A 86 23.44 13.80 -36.28
C ARG A 86 24.17 13.68 -34.93
N HIS A 87 24.96 14.67 -34.56
CA HIS A 87 25.67 14.70 -33.28
C HIS A 87 24.72 14.76 -32.05
N ARG A 88 23.45 15.12 -32.26
CA ARG A 88 22.40 15.20 -31.27
C ARG A 88 21.47 13.98 -31.29
N ALA A 89 21.72 13.00 -32.14
CA ALA A 89 20.93 11.77 -32.18
C ALA A 89 21.29 10.87 -30.98
N PHE A 90 20.28 10.22 -30.41
CA PHE A 90 20.43 9.33 -29.25
C PHE A 90 21.37 8.16 -29.55
N ASN A 91 21.19 7.50 -30.70
CA ASN A 91 22.03 6.37 -31.12
C ASN A 91 23.51 6.75 -31.33
N ARG A 92 23.82 8.00 -31.54
CA ARG A 92 25.19 8.53 -31.70
C ARG A 92 25.87 8.88 -30.38
N GLN A 93 25.12 8.91 -29.26
CA GLN A 93 25.69 9.19 -27.97
C GLN A 93 26.52 8.01 -27.44
N THR A 94 27.49 8.32 -26.59
CA THR A 94 28.24 7.27 -25.86
C THR A 94 27.31 6.38 -25.06
N VAL A 95 27.71 5.12 -24.86
CA VAL A 95 26.91 4.16 -24.06
C VAL A 95 26.57 4.71 -22.68
N GLY A 96 27.53 5.40 -22.03
CA GLY A 96 27.29 6.03 -20.71
C GLY A 96 26.18 7.08 -20.75
N LYS A 97 26.16 7.98 -21.75
CA LYS A 97 25.07 8.96 -21.88
C LYS A 97 23.73 8.29 -22.15
N ARG A 98 23.70 7.27 -23.04
CA ARG A 98 22.46 6.52 -23.31
C ARG A 98 21.95 5.82 -22.05
N SER A 99 22.84 5.20 -21.27
CA SER A 99 22.49 4.55 -20.00
C SER A 99 21.96 5.56 -18.98
N LEU A 100 22.58 6.75 -18.86
CA LEU A 100 22.08 7.80 -17.96
C LEU A 100 20.69 8.28 -18.36
N ILE A 101 20.42 8.46 -19.66
CA ILE A 101 19.10 8.87 -20.15
C ILE A 101 18.05 7.82 -19.83
N VAL A 102 18.35 6.53 -20.08
CA VAL A 102 17.41 5.43 -19.81
C VAL A 102 17.18 5.24 -18.32
N ALA A 103 18.22 5.31 -17.50
CA ALA A 103 18.07 5.18 -16.04
C ALA A 103 17.31 6.36 -15.41
N ALA A 104 17.26 7.52 -16.07
CA ALA A 104 16.69 8.73 -15.49
C ALA A 104 15.19 8.63 -15.19
N GLY A 105 14.42 7.87 -15.97
CA GLY A 105 13.00 7.63 -15.70
C GLY A 105 12.76 6.95 -14.37
N PRO A 106 13.28 5.73 -14.16
CA PRO A 106 13.21 5.05 -12.87
C PRO A 106 13.74 5.86 -11.69
N PHE A 107 14.88 6.53 -11.87
CA PHE A 107 15.44 7.39 -10.81
C PHE A 107 14.55 8.60 -10.49
N ALA A 108 13.86 9.18 -11.45
CA ALA A 108 12.89 10.25 -11.21
C ALA A 108 11.73 9.76 -10.31
N ASN A 109 11.29 8.51 -10.45
CA ASN A 109 10.28 7.92 -9.59
C ASN A 109 10.80 7.73 -8.16
N PHE A 110 12.05 7.31 -7.94
CA PHE A 110 12.62 7.27 -6.58
C PHE A 110 12.74 8.66 -5.96
N ILE A 111 13.17 9.66 -6.73
CA ILE A 111 13.23 11.05 -6.27
C ILE A 111 11.82 11.54 -5.89
N LEU A 112 10.80 11.25 -6.69
CA LEU A 112 9.42 11.57 -6.37
C LEU A 112 8.99 10.92 -5.07
N ALA A 113 9.25 9.63 -4.88
CA ALA A 113 8.92 8.91 -3.66
C ALA A 113 9.58 9.55 -2.41
N ILE A 114 10.87 9.89 -2.50
CA ILE A 114 11.59 10.59 -1.44
C ILE A 114 10.92 11.93 -1.12
N LEU A 115 10.59 12.73 -2.14
CA LEU A 115 9.94 14.04 -1.94
C LEU A 115 8.56 13.90 -1.32
N LEU A 116 7.76 12.91 -1.74
CA LEU A 116 6.43 12.65 -1.20
C LEU A 116 6.50 12.22 0.28
N TYR A 117 7.38 11.28 0.64
CA TYR A 117 7.61 10.89 2.03
C TYR A 117 8.15 12.05 2.86
N TRP A 118 9.09 12.83 2.32
CA TRP A 118 9.65 13.99 3.00
C TRP A 118 8.56 15.00 3.38
N ILE A 119 7.68 15.33 2.43
CA ILE A 119 6.54 16.23 2.68
C ILE A 119 5.64 15.66 3.79
N VAL A 120 5.26 14.38 3.71
CA VAL A 120 4.37 13.76 4.72
C VAL A 120 5.03 13.74 6.10
N PHE A 121 6.30 13.38 6.20
CA PHE A 121 7.02 13.36 7.47
C PHE A 121 7.22 14.75 8.08
N MET A 122 7.32 15.79 7.26
CA MET A 122 7.35 17.20 7.73
C MET A 122 5.99 17.71 8.16
N LEU A 123 4.93 17.37 7.45
CA LEU A 123 3.56 17.76 7.83
C LEU A 123 3.13 17.04 9.10
N GLY A 124 3.62 15.83 9.31
CA GLY A 124 3.20 14.92 10.35
C GLY A 124 1.91 14.19 9.98
N SER A 125 1.68 13.07 10.64
CA SER A 125 0.46 12.26 10.49
C SER A 125 0.03 11.69 11.82
N GLU A 126 -1.29 11.49 11.97
CA GLU A 126 -1.83 10.69 13.08
C GLU A 126 -1.55 9.22 12.78
N GLU A 127 -0.75 8.59 13.62
CA GLU A 127 -0.37 7.19 13.52
C GLU A 127 -0.92 6.41 14.71
N LEU A 128 -1.15 5.11 14.51
CA LEU A 128 -1.52 4.24 15.60
C LEU A 128 -0.28 3.81 16.38
N LEU A 129 -0.38 3.81 17.71
CA LEU A 129 0.64 3.23 18.56
C LEU A 129 0.74 1.72 18.34
N PRO A 130 1.92 1.11 18.45
CA PRO A 130 2.12 -0.33 18.27
C PRO A 130 1.69 -1.11 19.52
N VAL A 131 0.39 -1.06 19.83
CA VAL A 131 -0.20 -1.77 20.97
C VAL A 131 -0.83 -3.07 20.49
N LEU A 132 -0.42 -4.17 21.10
CA LEU A 132 -0.82 -5.52 20.74
C LEU A 132 -2.14 -5.92 21.41
N GLY A 133 -2.99 -6.60 20.66
CA GLY A 133 -4.20 -7.21 21.18
C GLY A 133 -3.96 -8.64 21.67
N SER A 134 -5.02 -9.28 22.23
CA SER A 134 -4.97 -10.67 22.65
C SER A 134 -4.73 -11.58 21.44
N PRO A 135 -3.63 -12.34 21.40
CA PRO A 135 -3.39 -13.28 20.31
C PRO A 135 -4.36 -14.47 20.38
N PRO A 136 -4.82 -14.99 19.25
CA PRO A 136 -5.59 -16.25 19.21
C PRO A 136 -4.80 -17.43 19.78
N ALA A 137 -5.47 -18.34 20.47
CA ALA A 137 -4.82 -19.52 21.01
C ALA A 137 -4.17 -20.38 19.90
N GLY A 138 -2.99 -20.93 20.17
CA GLY A 138 -2.26 -21.78 19.23
C GLY A 138 -1.44 -21.02 18.20
N THR A 139 -1.42 -19.69 18.22
CA THR A 139 -0.59 -18.88 17.33
C THR A 139 0.80 -18.62 17.91
N PRO A 140 1.81 -18.31 17.07
CA PRO A 140 3.16 -17.93 17.54
C PRO A 140 3.15 -16.78 18.55
N ALA A 141 2.28 -15.78 18.39
CA ALA A 141 2.14 -14.68 19.35
C ALA A 141 1.62 -15.14 20.71
N ALA A 142 0.68 -16.11 20.73
CA ALA A 142 0.21 -16.72 21.98
C ALA A 142 1.32 -17.54 22.66
N MET A 143 2.11 -18.31 21.88
CA MET A 143 3.26 -19.05 22.39
C MET A 143 4.38 -18.15 22.91
N ALA A 144 4.54 -16.96 22.34
CA ALA A 144 5.45 -15.92 22.82
C ALA A 144 4.96 -15.22 24.10
N ALA A 145 3.80 -15.64 24.64
CA ALA A 145 3.16 -15.05 25.81
C ALA A 145 2.89 -13.52 25.67
N ILE A 146 2.58 -13.08 24.44
CA ILE A 146 2.13 -11.69 24.19
C ILE A 146 0.79 -11.49 24.86
N SER A 147 0.66 -10.39 25.60
CA SER A 147 -0.54 -10.04 26.34
C SER A 147 -1.27 -8.84 25.71
N ASN A 148 -2.59 -8.79 25.91
CA ASN A 148 -3.40 -7.65 25.48
C ASN A 148 -2.93 -6.36 26.14
N GLY A 149 -2.77 -5.29 25.36
CA GLY A 149 -2.33 -3.99 25.89
C GLY A 149 -0.81 -3.79 25.92
N GLU A 150 -0.01 -4.81 25.63
CA GLU A 150 1.45 -4.63 25.52
C GLU A 150 1.80 -3.71 24.35
N ARG A 151 2.60 -2.67 24.60
CA ARG A 151 3.09 -1.74 23.58
C ARG A 151 4.49 -2.13 23.15
N VAL A 152 4.66 -2.42 21.87
CA VAL A 152 6.00 -2.71 21.30
C VAL A 152 6.84 -1.43 21.34
N ARG A 153 8.05 -1.55 21.87
CA ARG A 153 9.05 -0.48 21.96
C ARG A 153 10.14 -0.67 20.90
N ALA A 154 10.60 -1.92 20.71
CA ALA A 154 11.64 -2.27 19.75
C ALA A 154 11.45 -3.69 19.23
N VAL A 155 12.01 -3.98 18.06
CA VAL A 155 12.14 -5.32 17.46
C VAL A 155 13.61 -5.55 17.18
N ASP A 156 14.22 -6.58 17.78
CA ASP A 156 15.67 -6.86 17.73
C ASP A 156 16.51 -5.60 18.05
N GLY A 157 16.09 -4.79 19.04
CA GLY A 157 16.73 -3.55 19.42
C GLY A 157 16.46 -2.34 18.51
N GLU A 158 15.80 -2.52 17.38
CA GLU A 158 15.38 -1.42 16.49
C GLU A 158 14.11 -0.75 17.02
N PRO A 159 14.14 0.56 17.33
CA PRO A 159 13.02 1.24 17.98
C PRO A 159 11.81 1.36 17.04
N VAL A 160 10.62 1.18 17.62
CA VAL A 160 9.33 1.25 16.92
C VAL A 160 8.49 2.36 17.53
N ALA A 161 8.03 3.31 16.72
CA ALA A 161 7.20 4.42 17.14
C ALA A 161 5.71 4.22 16.82
N THR A 162 5.43 3.56 15.70
CA THR A 162 4.08 3.41 15.18
C THR A 162 3.75 1.95 14.84
N TRP A 163 2.46 1.65 14.73
CA TRP A 163 2.00 0.35 14.24
C TRP A 163 2.54 0.02 12.83
N ASN A 164 2.65 1.03 11.97
CA ASN A 164 3.18 0.85 10.62
C ASN A 164 4.67 0.54 10.62
N ASP A 165 5.47 1.21 11.48
CA ASP A 165 6.89 0.89 11.66
C ASP A 165 7.04 -0.56 12.19
N PHE A 166 6.25 -0.95 13.19
CA PHE A 166 6.26 -2.32 13.75
C PHE A 166 5.92 -3.37 12.69
N ARG A 167 4.81 -3.16 11.99
CA ARG A 167 4.37 -4.07 10.92
C ARG A 167 5.44 -4.22 9.84
N TRP A 168 6.00 -3.10 9.40
CA TRP A 168 7.02 -3.08 8.36
C TRP A 168 8.28 -3.84 8.79
N LEU A 169 8.80 -3.53 9.97
CA LEU A 169 10.01 -4.16 10.49
C LEU A 169 9.81 -5.67 10.71
N LEU A 170 8.66 -6.06 11.24
CA LEU A 170 8.31 -7.46 11.41
C LEU A 170 8.24 -8.21 10.08
N LEU A 171 7.67 -7.60 9.03
CA LEU A 171 7.62 -8.18 7.69
C LEU A 171 9.02 -8.33 7.08
N GLN A 172 9.89 -7.32 7.23
CA GLN A 172 11.27 -7.41 6.76
C GLN A 172 12.02 -8.57 7.44
N LYS A 173 11.96 -8.66 8.77
CA LYS A 173 12.64 -9.73 9.54
C LYS A 173 12.08 -11.11 9.20
N ALA A 174 10.77 -11.24 8.99
CA ALA A 174 10.14 -12.50 8.66
C ALA A 174 10.57 -13.10 7.30
N VAL A 175 11.18 -12.28 6.43
CA VAL A 175 11.72 -12.76 5.16
C VAL A 175 12.96 -13.63 5.33
N ASP A 176 13.83 -13.30 6.32
CA ASP A 176 15.17 -13.88 6.45
C ASP A 176 15.46 -14.49 7.82
N GLN A 177 14.59 -14.29 8.82
CA GLN A 177 14.81 -14.74 10.20
C GLN A 177 13.74 -15.73 10.65
N GLU A 178 14.14 -16.68 11.48
CA GLU A 178 13.22 -17.65 12.09
C GLU A 178 12.50 -17.11 13.33
N SER A 179 13.07 -16.13 14.02
CA SER A 179 12.49 -15.51 15.20
C SER A 179 13.00 -14.10 15.40
N VAL A 180 12.22 -13.27 16.11
CA VAL A 180 12.61 -11.91 16.56
C VAL A 180 12.36 -11.73 18.04
N GLU A 181 13.11 -10.81 18.66
CA GLU A 181 12.88 -10.37 20.02
C GLU A 181 12.07 -9.06 20.01
N LEU A 182 10.90 -9.08 20.65
CA LEU A 182 10.06 -7.91 20.84
C LEU A 182 10.30 -7.37 22.25
N GLU A 183 10.80 -6.13 22.35
CA GLU A 183 10.76 -5.40 23.61
C GLU A 183 9.39 -4.76 23.73
N VAL A 184 8.64 -5.14 24.77
CA VAL A 184 7.29 -4.63 25.02
C VAL A 184 7.22 -3.93 26.36
N ILE A 185 6.34 -2.95 26.48
CA ILE A 185 5.97 -2.30 27.72
C ILE A 185 4.60 -2.87 28.12
N ASN A 186 4.55 -3.53 29.29
CA ASN A 186 3.32 -4.12 29.81
C ASN A 186 2.41 -3.07 30.49
N GLU A 187 1.25 -3.51 30.99
CA GLU A 187 0.28 -2.63 31.68
C GLU A 187 0.85 -2.04 32.98
N GLN A 188 1.84 -2.68 33.59
CA GLN A 188 2.55 -2.21 34.79
C GLN A 188 3.69 -1.21 34.44
N ASN A 189 3.81 -0.85 33.15
CA ASN A 189 4.86 0.01 32.61
C ASN A 189 6.28 -0.57 32.75
N GLU A 190 6.41 -1.90 32.81
CA GLU A 190 7.68 -2.62 32.86
C GLU A 190 8.06 -3.11 31.47
N ILE A 191 9.38 -3.17 31.21
CA ILE A 191 9.90 -3.68 29.95
C ILE A 191 10.02 -5.22 30.06
N ALA A 192 9.35 -5.92 29.15
CA ALA A 192 9.47 -7.36 28.97
C ALA A 192 9.96 -7.68 27.57
N VAL A 193 10.65 -8.84 27.44
CA VAL A 193 11.10 -9.35 26.15
C VAL A 193 10.23 -10.54 25.76
N ARG A 194 9.74 -10.55 24.53
CA ARG A 194 8.94 -11.63 23.94
C ARG A 194 9.67 -12.18 22.72
N ARG A 195 9.93 -13.46 22.68
CA ARG A 195 10.50 -14.10 21.49
C ARG A 195 9.39 -14.63 20.59
N LEU A 196 9.24 -14.03 19.41
CA LEU A 196 8.23 -14.39 18.43
C LEU A 196 8.88 -15.21 17.29
N TYR A 197 8.38 -16.44 17.09
CA TYR A 197 8.80 -17.28 15.98
C TYR A 197 8.04 -16.90 14.70
N LEU A 198 8.79 -16.70 13.61
CA LEU A 198 8.28 -16.16 12.34
C LEU A 198 8.01 -17.22 11.27
N SER A 199 8.41 -18.49 11.51
CA SER A 199 8.26 -19.60 10.56
C SER A 199 6.84 -19.72 10.01
N ALA A 200 5.83 -19.57 10.87
CA ALA A 200 4.43 -19.62 10.46
C ALA A 200 4.02 -18.51 9.49
N ALA A 201 4.76 -17.41 9.39
CA ALA A 201 4.49 -16.35 8.42
C ALA A 201 4.73 -16.81 6.98
N GLY A 202 5.71 -17.71 6.77
CA GLY A 202 6.14 -18.19 5.45
C GLY A 202 5.60 -19.56 5.03
N GLU A 203 5.05 -20.37 5.94
CA GLU A 203 4.67 -21.78 5.70
C GLU A 203 3.67 -22.03 4.56
N GLN A 204 2.88 -21.01 4.18
CA GLN A 204 1.92 -21.10 3.07
C GLN A 204 2.25 -20.13 1.94
N GLY A 205 3.53 -19.82 1.71
CA GLY A 205 3.96 -19.02 0.57
C GLY A 205 3.59 -17.54 0.64
N TRP A 206 3.51 -16.92 1.82
CA TRP A 206 3.19 -15.51 2.01
C TRP A 206 1.82 -15.08 1.44
N GLU A 207 0.84 -16.01 1.36
CA GLU A 207 -0.54 -15.66 1.04
C GLU A 207 -1.25 -15.01 2.23
N GLY A 208 -1.95 -13.90 2.00
CA GLY A 208 -2.71 -13.19 3.03
C GLY A 208 -1.88 -12.31 3.96
N ASP A 209 -2.44 -11.90 5.11
CA ASP A 209 -1.75 -11.07 6.09
C ASP A 209 -0.84 -11.91 7.00
N ALA A 210 0.48 -11.75 6.87
CA ALA A 210 1.48 -12.45 7.67
C ALA A 210 1.30 -12.19 9.19
N LEU A 211 0.84 -10.99 9.58
CA LEU A 211 0.59 -10.67 10.98
C LEU A 211 -0.55 -11.50 11.55
N GLU A 212 -1.61 -11.72 10.76
CA GLU A 212 -2.75 -12.54 11.16
C GLU A 212 -2.32 -14.00 11.43
N ARG A 213 -1.45 -14.57 10.60
CA ARG A 213 -0.90 -15.92 10.80
C ARG A 213 0.00 -16.03 12.02
N LEU A 214 0.77 -14.99 12.31
CA LEU A 214 1.55 -14.90 13.53
C LEU A 214 0.67 -14.73 14.78
N GLY A 215 -0.62 -14.42 14.61
CA GLY A 215 -1.53 -14.12 15.69
C GLY A 215 -1.34 -12.70 16.25
N ILE A 216 -0.64 -11.83 15.50
CA ILE A 216 -0.48 -10.43 15.88
C ILE A 216 -1.79 -9.71 15.56
N THR A 217 -2.50 -9.34 16.63
CA THR A 217 -3.76 -8.61 16.55
C THR A 217 -3.56 -7.18 17.06
N PHE A 218 -4.35 -6.28 16.52
CA PHE A 218 -4.37 -4.91 17.02
C PHE A 218 -5.14 -4.84 18.35
N TYR A 219 -4.60 -4.05 19.28
CA TYR A 219 -5.24 -3.83 20.58
C TYR A 219 -6.67 -3.32 20.43
N ARG A 220 -7.58 -3.98 21.12
CA ARG A 220 -8.96 -3.55 21.28
C ARG A 220 -9.19 -3.23 22.76
N PRO A 221 -9.49 -1.96 23.10
CA PRO A 221 -9.81 -1.61 24.48
C PRO A 221 -10.90 -2.51 25.04
N LEU A 222 -10.68 -3.01 26.24
CA LEU A 222 -11.68 -3.77 26.99
C LEU A 222 -12.75 -2.81 27.52
N LEU A 223 -13.64 -2.35 26.65
CA LEU A 223 -14.69 -1.40 27.02
C LEU A 223 -15.83 -2.15 27.73
N PRO A 224 -16.33 -1.60 28.85
CA PRO A 224 -17.53 -2.15 29.46
C PRO A 224 -18.73 -2.02 28.52
N PRO A 225 -19.74 -2.90 28.62
CA PRO A 225 -20.90 -2.90 27.73
C PRO A 225 -21.90 -1.79 28.08
N VAL A 226 -21.43 -0.54 28.12
CA VAL A 226 -22.24 0.66 28.38
C VAL A 226 -22.60 1.31 27.05
N LEU A 227 -23.86 1.69 26.88
CA LEU A 227 -24.32 2.35 25.66
C LEU A 227 -23.95 3.82 25.67
N GLY A 228 -23.25 4.30 24.63
CA GLY A 228 -22.83 5.71 24.49
C GLY A 228 -23.82 6.52 23.66
N LYS A 229 -24.16 6.02 22.47
CA LYS A 229 -25.08 6.69 21.55
C LYS A 229 -26.17 5.72 21.09
N VAL A 230 -27.40 6.19 21.11
CA VAL A 230 -28.55 5.48 20.54
C VAL A 230 -29.11 6.30 19.38
N VAL A 231 -29.20 5.69 18.19
CA VAL A 231 -29.69 6.36 16.99
C VAL A 231 -31.21 6.43 17.03
N ALA A 232 -31.79 7.62 16.86
CA ALA A 232 -33.24 7.78 16.82
C ALA A 232 -33.88 6.94 15.72
N GLY A 233 -35.01 6.28 16.05
CA GLY A 233 -35.73 5.41 15.12
C GLY A 233 -35.13 4.02 14.92
N SER A 234 -33.98 3.72 15.51
CA SER A 234 -33.38 2.39 15.45
C SER A 234 -34.10 1.38 16.33
N PRO A 235 -33.93 0.04 16.12
CA PRO A 235 -34.50 -0.99 16.98
C PRO A 235 -34.19 -0.80 18.46
N GLY A 236 -32.97 -0.40 18.80
CA GLY A 236 -32.58 -0.10 20.19
C GLY A 236 -33.33 1.09 20.78
N ALA A 237 -33.51 2.18 20.01
CA ALA A 237 -34.29 3.34 20.44
C ALA A 237 -35.77 3.00 20.61
N GLN A 238 -36.36 2.22 19.68
CA GLN A 238 -37.74 1.78 19.73
C GLN A 238 -38.00 0.87 20.94
N ALA A 239 -37.04 0.04 21.33
CA ALA A 239 -37.09 -0.79 22.52
C ALA A 239 -36.87 0.00 23.83
N GLY A 240 -36.57 1.30 23.74
CA GLY A 240 -36.39 2.16 24.91
C GLY A 240 -34.97 2.10 25.52
N LEU A 241 -33.97 1.59 24.82
CA LEU A 241 -32.57 1.69 25.26
C LEU A 241 -32.10 3.14 25.17
N LEU A 242 -31.29 3.58 26.13
CA LEU A 242 -30.75 4.94 26.25
C LEU A 242 -29.22 4.94 26.42
N ALA A 243 -28.62 6.06 26.12
CA ALA A 243 -27.21 6.28 26.45
C ALA A 243 -27.02 6.19 27.98
N GLY A 244 -25.96 5.51 28.42
CA GLY A 244 -25.67 5.22 29.82
C GLY A 244 -26.19 3.87 30.31
N ASP A 245 -27.02 3.14 29.55
CA ASP A 245 -27.44 1.79 29.91
C ASP A 245 -26.22 0.85 29.90
N LYS A 246 -26.02 0.12 30.98
CA LYS A 246 -25.01 -0.94 31.06
C LYS A 246 -25.68 -2.27 30.77
N ILE A 247 -25.31 -2.91 29.67
CA ILE A 247 -25.85 -4.21 29.28
C ILE A 247 -25.26 -5.31 30.18
N LEU A 248 -26.10 -6.11 30.79
CA LEU A 248 -25.74 -7.19 31.70
C LEU A 248 -25.77 -8.56 31.00
N ALA A 249 -26.79 -8.81 30.20
CA ALA A 249 -26.97 -10.08 29.49
C ALA A 249 -27.75 -9.89 28.18
N VAL A 250 -27.58 -10.82 27.25
CA VAL A 250 -28.42 -10.97 26.04
C VAL A 250 -28.83 -12.44 25.95
N ASP A 251 -30.15 -12.71 25.86
CA ASP A 251 -30.74 -14.06 25.85
C ASP A 251 -30.21 -14.91 27.03
N GLY A 252 -30.04 -14.32 28.22
CA GLY A 252 -29.51 -14.98 29.41
C GLY A 252 -27.99 -15.21 29.42
N ARG A 253 -27.28 -14.86 28.35
CA ARG A 253 -25.82 -14.91 28.31
C ARG A 253 -25.23 -13.62 28.86
N ALA A 254 -24.46 -13.71 29.94
CA ALA A 254 -23.79 -12.57 30.52
C ALA A 254 -22.83 -11.88 29.52
N ILE A 255 -22.89 -10.56 29.45
CA ILE A 255 -22.04 -9.71 28.59
C ILE A 255 -21.12 -8.89 29.48
N SER A 256 -19.83 -9.20 29.42
CA SER A 256 -18.80 -8.50 30.22
C SER A 256 -18.15 -7.38 29.45
N LEU A 257 -18.06 -7.48 28.13
CA LEU A 257 -17.37 -6.53 27.25
C LEU A 257 -18.30 -5.99 26.17
N GLY A 258 -18.13 -4.73 25.82
CA GLY A 258 -18.86 -4.09 24.74
C GLY A 258 -18.66 -4.77 23.39
N HIS A 259 -17.50 -5.39 23.17
CA HIS A 259 -17.20 -6.17 21.97
C HIS A 259 -18.10 -7.42 21.86
N ASP A 260 -18.27 -8.15 22.95
CA ASP A 260 -19.12 -9.35 22.98
C ASP A 260 -20.57 -9.00 22.67
N LEU A 261 -21.04 -7.85 23.17
CA LEU A 261 -22.35 -7.30 22.82
C LEU A 261 -22.49 -7.09 21.30
N VAL A 262 -21.49 -6.44 20.70
CA VAL A 262 -21.51 -6.16 19.25
C VAL A 262 -21.53 -7.46 18.44
N LEU A 263 -20.69 -8.44 18.78
CA LEU A 263 -20.65 -9.73 18.09
C LEU A 263 -22.00 -10.46 18.20
N TYR A 264 -22.57 -10.53 19.40
CA TYR A 264 -23.87 -11.19 19.61
C TYR A 264 -24.99 -10.57 18.76
N ILE A 265 -25.08 -9.24 18.75
CA ILE A 265 -26.06 -8.51 17.96
C ILE A 265 -25.89 -8.75 16.46
N ARG A 266 -24.65 -8.77 15.97
CA ARG A 266 -24.34 -9.03 14.55
C ARG A 266 -24.82 -10.41 14.10
N ASP A 267 -24.67 -11.40 14.94
CA ASP A 267 -25.10 -12.78 14.66
C ASP A 267 -26.60 -12.99 14.81
N ALA A 268 -27.33 -12.06 15.43
CA ALA A 268 -28.76 -12.14 15.70
C ALA A 268 -29.64 -11.39 14.67
N ALA A 269 -29.17 -11.23 13.41
CA ALA A 269 -29.96 -10.53 12.38
C ALA A 269 -31.35 -11.06 12.19
N GLY A 270 -32.38 -10.21 12.34
CA GLY A 270 -33.81 -10.56 12.18
C GLY A 270 -34.38 -11.48 13.25
N ARG A 271 -33.61 -11.87 14.26
CA ARG A 271 -34.04 -12.70 15.38
C ARG A 271 -34.37 -11.86 16.60
N SER A 272 -35.51 -12.11 17.25
CA SER A 272 -35.84 -11.46 18.54
C SER A 272 -34.81 -11.86 19.59
N ILE A 273 -34.27 -10.88 20.29
CA ILE A 273 -33.34 -11.05 21.41
C ILE A 273 -33.83 -10.30 22.62
N ARG A 274 -33.59 -10.87 23.80
CA ARG A 274 -33.89 -10.26 25.10
C ARG A 274 -32.61 -9.62 25.68
N VAL A 275 -32.64 -8.30 25.87
CA VAL A 275 -31.51 -7.52 26.38
C VAL A 275 -31.82 -7.12 27.83
N GLU A 276 -30.99 -7.55 28.77
CA GLU A 276 -31.01 -7.14 30.17
C GLU A 276 -29.98 -6.04 30.40
N PHE A 277 -30.38 -4.96 31.02
CA PHE A 277 -29.56 -3.81 31.27
C PHE A 277 -29.79 -3.17 32.64
N GLU A 278 -28.80 -2.49 33.13
CA GLU A 278 -28.84 -1.67 34.35
C GLU A 278 -28.90 -0.17 33.94
N ARG A 279 -29.90 0.52 34.46
CA ARG A 279 -30.09 1.98 34.33
C ARG A 279 -30.26 2.60 35.70
N GLN A 280 -29.35 3.46 36.12
CA GLN A 280 -29.36 4.14 37.43
C GLN A 280 -29.54 3.15 38.64
N GLY A 281 -28.85 2.02 38.59
CA GLY A 281 -28.88 0.99 39.60
C GLY A 281 -30.12 0.07 39.57
N ARG A 282 -31.02 0.23 38.59
CA ARG A 282 -32.18 -0.63 38.39
C ARG A 282 -31.99 -1.55 37.19
N VAL A 283 -32.23 -2.83 37.40
CA VAL A 283 -32.19 -3.81 36.33
C VAL A 283 -33.55 -3.86 35.60
N ALA A 284 -33.50 -3.82 34.28
CA ALA A 284 -34.66 -3.95 33.40
C ALA A 284 -34.30 -4.83 32.20
N ALA A 285 -35.30 -5.32 31.49
CA ALA A 285 -35.13 -6.10 30.28
C ALA A 285 -36.07 -5.60 29.19
N VAL A 286 -35.63 -5.69 27.94
CA VAL A 286 -36.42 -5.35 26.75
C VAL A 286 -36.19 -6.40 25.69
N ASP A 287 -37.24 -6.66 24.91
CA ASP A 287 -37.14 -7.52 23.74
C ASP A 287 -37.04 -6.63 22.48
N LEU A 288 -36.15 -6.97 21.59
CA LEU A 288 -35.96 -6.24 20.34
C LEU A 288 -35.49 -7.16 19.22
N VAL A 289 -35.69 -6.72 17.97
CA VAL A 289 -35.26 -7.45 16.78
C VAL A 289 -34.18 -6.62 16.06
N PRO A 290 -32.92 -7.09 15.99
CA PRO A 290 -31.89 -6.44 15.20
C PRO A 290 -32.27 -6.37 13.72
N GLU A 291 -32.15 -5.20 13.12
CA GLU A 291 -32.36 -5.00 11.69
C GLU A 291 -31.30 -5.76 10.88
N SER A 292 -31.77 -6.48 9.84
CA SER A 292 -30.90 -7.23 8.95
C SER A 292 -30.28 -6.30 7.91
N VAL A 293 -28.96 -6.10 7.96
CA VAL A 293 -28.20 -5.25 7.04
C VAL A 293 -27.14 -6.10 6.34
N SER A 294 -27.04 -5.96 5.01
CA SER A 294 -25.96 -6.61 4.25
C SER A 294 -24.67 -5.78 4.36
N GLU A 295 -23.62 -6.38 4.90
CA GLU A 295 -22.30 -5.77 5.02
C GLU A 295 -21.25 -6.74 4.49
N ARG A 296 -20.53 -6.35 3.43
CA ARG A 296 -19.49 -7.17 2.78
C ARG A 296 -19.97 -8.60 2.42
N GLY A 297 -21.17 -8.71 1.86
CA GLY A 297 -21.74 -10.01 1.46
C GLY A 297 -22.28 -10.88 2.58
N ARG A 298 -22.22 -10.43 3.86
CA ARG A 298 -22.84 -11.11 5.01
C ARG A 298 -24.01 -10.33 5.56
N VAL A 299 -25.08 -11.02 5.93
CA VAL A 299 -26.21 -10.42 6.63
C VAL A 299 -25.87 -10.33 8.12
N ILE A 300 -25.91 -9.13 8.67
CA ILE A 300 -25.62 -8.85 10.07
C ILE A 300 -26.79 -8.12 10.74
N GLY A 301 -26.93 -8.32 12.06
CA GLY A 301 -27.88 -7.57 12.87
C GLY A 301 -27.35 -6.22 13.29
N LYS A 302 -28.20 -5.19 13.26
CA LYS A 302 -27.91 -3.85 13.81
C LYS A 302 -29.06 -3.38 14.66
N ILE A 303 -28.78 -2.79 15.84
CA ILE A 303 -29.77 -2.20 16.73
C ILE A 303 -29.62 -0.68 16.86
N GLY A 304 -28.65 -0.08 16.16
CA GLY A 304 -28.44 1.37 16.15
C GLY A 304 -27.91 1.93 17.47
N VAL A 305 -27.12 1.16 18.22
CA VAL A 305 -26.43 1.64 19.42
C VAL A 305 -24.92 1.61 19.24
N ALA A 306 -24.21 2.51 19.89
CA ALA A 306 -22.75 2.48 20.00
C ALA A 306 -22.36 2.25 21.45
N VAL A 307 -21.32 1.46 21.70
CA VAL A 307 -20.73 1.31 23.03
C VAL A 307 -20.07 2.62 23.45
N ALA A 308 -20.24 3.03 24.70
CA ALA A 308 -19.62 4.24 25.26
C ALA A 308 -18.10 4.15 25.22
N ASP A 309 -17.45 5.30 25.08
CA ASP A 309 -16.00 5.53 25.16
C ASP A 309 -15.10 4.91 24.10
N GLY A 310 -15.66 4.31 23.03
CA GLY A 310 -14.84 3.94 21.88
C GLY A 310 -14.08 5.12 21.22
N GLY A 311 -14.47 6.35 21.51
CA GLY A 311 -13.83 7.56 20.97
C GLY A 311 -12.60 8.00 21.75
N GLN A 312 -12.62 7.95 23.07
CA GLN A 312 -11.51 8.36 23.92
C GLN A 312 -10.39 7.33 23.90
N ALA A 313 -10.72 6.06 24.11
CA ALA A 313 -9.76 4.97 24.00
C ALA A 313 -9.10 4.88 22.61
N ARG A 314 -9.83 5.19 21.53
CA ARG A 314 -9.24 5.32 20.18
C ARG A 314 -8.29 6.50 20.05
N ARG A 315 -8.53 7.62 20.73
CA ARG A 315 -7.61 8.77 20.70
C ARG A 315 -6.33 8.47 21.47
N GLU A 316 -6.42 7.79 22.59
CA GLU A 316 -5.26 7.38 23.41
C GLU A 316 -4.34 6.40 22.67
N MET A 317 -4.86 5.68 21.67
CA MET A 317 -4.09 4.76 20.80
C MET A 317 -3.45 5.45 19.61
N ARG A 318 -3.61 6.76 19.45
CA ARG A 318 -3.01 7.53 18.38
C ARG A 318 -1.91 8.42 18.89
N THR A 319 -0.89 8.57 18.10
CA THR A 319 0.19 9.53 18.31
C THR A 319 0.35 10.38 17.07
N PHE A 320 0.66 11.66 17.25
CA PHE A 320 0.99 12.52 16.13
C PHE A 320 2.50 12.52 15.94
N VAL A 321 2.96 11.96 14.84
CA VAL A 321 4.39 11.85 14.52
C VAL A 321 4.76 12.89 13.49
N ARG A 322 5.70 13.76 13.84
CA ARG A 322 6.25 14.79 12.96
C ARG A 322 7.75 14.87 13.11
N TYR A 323 8.44 15.02 11.99
CA TYR A 323 9.90 15.14 11.94
C TYR A 323 10.31 16.54 11.52
N GLY A 324 11.44 17.04 12.04
CA GLY A 324 12.05 18.27 11.55
C GLY A 324 12.60 18.07 10.12
N PHE A 325 12.85 19.16 9.41
CA PHE A 325 13.21 19.17 7.98
C PHE A 325 14.28 18.13 7.60
N PHE A 326 15.44 18.13 8.27
CA PHE A 326 16.52 17.19 7.94
C PHE A 326 16.23 15.75 8.37
N ALA A 327 15.61 15.57 9.55
CA ALA A 327 15.22 14.25 10.01
C ALA A 327 14.15 13.61 9.12
N ALA A 328 13.17 14.40 8.64
CA ALA A 328 12.17 13.97 7.68
C ALA A 328 12.82 13.53 6.35
N GLY A 329 13.80 14.29 5.84
CA GLY A 329 14.55 13.93 4.64
C GLY A 329 15.35 12.64 4.79
N GLY A 330 16.06 12.49 5.92
CA GLY A 330 16.78 11.26 6.24
C GLY A 330 15.85 10.05 6.33
N LYS A 331 14.70 10.17 7.04
CA LYS A 331 13.70 9.11 7.12
C LYS A 331 13.11 8.78 5.75
N ALA A 332 12.83 9.76 4.91
CA ALA A 332 12.30 9.54 3.56
C ALA A 332 13.27 8.76 2.66
N LEU A 333 14.57 9.05 2.76
CA LEU A 333 15.61 8.30 2.04
C LEU A 333 15.67 6.84 2.50
N ILE A 334 15.71 6.60 3.82
CA ILE A 334 15.75 5.25 4.40
C ILE A 334 14.50 4.48 4.01
N GLU A 335 13.31 5.07 4.19
CA GLU A 335 12.03 4.45 3.86
C GLU A 335 11.94 4.05 2.37
N THR A 336 12.43 4.93 1.48
CA THR A 336 12.46 4.63 0.03
C THR A 336 13.44 3.51 -0.28
N TRP A 337 14.62 3.52 0.33
CA TRP A 337 15.63 2.48 0.16
C TRP A 337 15.11 1.12 0.64
N ASP A 338 14.62 1.04 1.87
CA ASP A 338 14.15 -0.20 2.49
C ASP A 338 13.01 -0.83 1.69
N LYS A 339 12.04 -0.01 1.26
CA LYS A 339 10.92 -0.49 0.42
C LYS A 339 11.40 -0.95 -0.97
N SER A 340 12.41 -0.29 -1.53
CA SER A 340 13.00 -0.70 -2.81
C SER A 340 13.69 -2.06 -2.71
N ILE A 341 14.53 -2.24 -1.67
CA ILE A 341 15.21 -3.52 -1.43
C ILE A 341 14.20 -4.62 -1.13
N PHE A 342 13.22 -4.35 -0.24
CA PHE A 342 12.15 -5.31 0.06
C PHE A 342 11.39 -5.74 -1.20
N SER A 343 11.05 -4.81 -2.09
CA SER A 343 10.39 -5.13 -3.35
C SER A 343 11.23 -6.05 -4.22
N LEU A 344 12.54 -5.81 -4.33
CA LEU A 344 13.46 -6.67 -5.07
C LEU A 344 13.57 -8.07 -4.46
N VAL A 345 13.69 -8.16 -3.12
CA VAL A 345 13.77 -9.44 -2.40
C VAL A 345 12.48 -10.23 -2.58
N MET A 346 11.32 -9.59 -2.42
CA MET A 346 10.02 -10.25 -2.62
C MET A 346 9.85 -10.76 -4.05
N MET A 347 10.29 -9.99 -5.05
CA MET A 347 10.26 -10.44 -6.44
C MET A 347 11.21 -11.62 -6.68
N GLY A 348 12.41 -11.60 -6.08
CA GLY A 348 13.32 -12.73 -6.11
C GLY A 348 12.68 -14.00 -5.51
N LYS A 349 12.04 -13.87 -4.34
CA LYS A 349 11.33 -14.97 -3.68
C LYS A 349 10.09 -15.46 -4.45
N MET A 350 9.43 -14.59 -5.20
CA MET A 350 8.37 -15.02 -6.13
C MET A 350 8.93 -15.87 -7.29
N LEU A 351 10.11 -15.54 -7.78
CA LEU A 351 10.76 -16.33 -8.85
C LEU A 351 11.23 -17.70 -8.34
N THR A 352 11.66 -17.81 -7.08
CA THR A 352 12.06 -19.10 -6.46
C THR A 352 10.86 -19.93 -5.98
N GLY A 353 9.65 -19.35 -6.00
CA GLY A 353 8.43 -20.03 -5.55
C GLY A 353 8.20 -20.00 -4.03
N GLU A 354 9.06 -19.31 -3.26
CA GLU A 354 8.91 -19.14 -1.81
C GLU A 354 7.74 -18.18 -1.49
N VAL A 355 7.45 -17.24 -2.38
CA VAL A 355 6.34 -16.29 -2.26
C VAL A 355 5.33 -16.53 -3.38
N SER A 356 4.06 -16.65 -3.02
CA SER A 356 3.00 -16.90 -3.98
C SER A 356 2.82 -15.73 -4.95
N LEU A 357 2.67 -16.04 -6.24
CA LEU A 357 2.31 -15.06 -7.28
C LEU A 357 0.92 -14.45 -7.04
N LYS A 358 0.06 -15.04 -6.21
CA LYS A 358 -1.24 -14.45 -5.81
C LYS A 358 -1.10 -13.11 -5.08
N ASN A 359 0.09 -12.81 -4.55
CA ASN A 359 0.40 -11.51 -3.95
C ASN A 359 0.62 -10.40 -5.00
N LEU A 360 0.70 -10.75 -6.29
CA LEU A 360 0.80 -9.76 -7.36
C LEU A 360 -0.55 -9.04 -7.51
N SER A 361 -0.55 -7.76 -7.21
CA SER A 361 -1.71 -6.88 -7.37
C SER A 361 -1.81 -6.39 -8.81
N GLY A 362 -3.01 -6.45 -9.37
CA GLY A 362 -3.29 -5.89 -10.69
C GLY A 362 -3.85 -4.47 -10.61
N PRO A 363 -4.19 -3.90 -11.78
CA PRO A 363 -4.67 -2.51 -11.87
C PRO A 363 -5.93 -2.22 -11.06
N VAL A 364 -6.82 -3.21 -10.90
CA VAL A 364 -8.08 -3.05 -10.15
C VAL A 364 -7.82 -2.94 -8.66
N THR A 365 -6.96 -3.80 -8.13
CA THR A 365 -6.52 -3.73 -6.72
C THR A 365 -5.79 -2.42 -6.43
N ILE A 366 -4.93 -1.93 -7.34
CA ILE A 366 -4.23 -0.66 -7.18
C ILE A 366 -5.23 0.51 -7.19
N ALA A 367 -6.25 0.47 -8.05
CA ALA A 367 -7.30 1.48 -8.10
C ALA A 367 -8.15 1.50 -6.82
N ASP A 368 -8.47 0.34 -6.27
CA ASP A 368 -9.18 0.20 -5.01
C ASP A 368 -8.37 0.80 -3.84
N TYR A 369 -7.09 0.45 -3.72
CA TYR A 369 -6.20 1.02 -2.69
C TYR A 369 -5.98 2.53 -2.87
N ALA A 370 -5.91 3.06 -4.09
CA ALA A 370 -5.86 4.49 -4.35
C ALA A 370 -7.09 5.21 -3.80
N GLY A 371 -8.28 4.67 -4.10
CA GLY A 371 -9.55 5.21 -3.61
C GLY A 371 -9.69 5.13 -2.08
N GLN A 372 -9.34 3.99 -1.49
CA GLN A 372 -9.36 3.79 -0.04
C GLN A 372 -8.39 4.76 0.66
N SER A 373 -7.15 4.86 0.17
CA SER A 373 -6.13 5.77 0.72
C SER A 373 -6.58 7.22 0.64
N ALA A 374 -7.21 7.63 -0.47
CA ALA A 374 -7.74 8.98 -0.64
C ALA A 374 -8.90 9.28 0.32
N LYS A 375 -9.73 8.28 0.67
CA LYS A 375 -10.80 8.42 1.68
C LYS A 375 -10.26 8.49 3.10
N LEU A 376 -9.16 7.81 3.40
CA LEU A 376 -8.52 7.82 4.72
C LEU A 376 -7.87 9.17 5.04
N GLY A 377 -7.37 9.89 4.02
CA GLY A 377 -6.78 11.20 4.19
C GLY A 377 -5.66 11.50 3.20
N PHE A 378 -5.26 12.77 3.17
CA PHE A 378 -4.21 13.24 2.27
C PHE A 378 -2.87 12.55 2.51
N ASP A 379 -2.47 12.36 3.75
CA ASP A 379 -1.22 11.71 4.16
C ASP A 379 -1.17 10.24 3.72
N TYR A 380 -2.26 9.49 3.88
CA TYR A 380 -2.38 8.12 3.39
C TYR A 380 -2.26 8.04 1.87
N TYR A 381 -2.91 8.96 1.17
CA TYR A 381 -2.87 8.99 -0.29
C TYR A 381 -1.48 9.31 -0.83
N ILE A 382 -0.77 10.26 -0.23
CA ILE A 382 0.60 10.60 -0.60
C ILE A 382 1.57 9.46 -0.29
N LYS A 383 1.44 8.80 0.87
CA LYS A 383 2.23 7.60 1.20
C LYS A 383 1.99 6.46 0.20
N PHE A 384 0.74 6.25 -0.20
CA PHE A 384 0.38 5.28 -1.23
C PHE A 384 1.02 5.63 -2.58
N MET A 385 0.92 6.89 -3.02
CA MET A 385 1.57 7.37 -4.25
C MET A 385 3.08 7.16 -4.22
N ALA A 386 3.74 7.43 -3.09
CA ALA A 386 5.17 7.19 -2.91
C ALA A 386 5.51 5.69 -3.05
N LEU A 387 4.71 4.81 -2.44
CA LEU A 387 4.90 3.36 -2.55
C LEU A 387 4.76 2.87 -4.00
N VAL A 388 3.73 3.31 -4.72
CA VAL A 388 3.54 2.95 -6.14
C VAL A 388 4.68 3.51 -7.00
N SER A 389 5.18 4.71 -6.68
CA SER A 389 6.35 5.31 -7.35
C SER A 389 7.61 4.46 -7.18
N ILE A 390 7.88 3.95 -5.96
CA ILE A 390 8.99 3.03 -5.71
C ILE A 390 8.80 1.74 -6.54
N SER A 391 7.61 1.15 -6.49
CA SER A 391 7.31 -0.09 -7.20
C SER A 391 7.53 0.07 -8.70
N LEU A 392 7.09 1.20 -9.29
CA LEU A 392 7.30 1.50 -10.70
C LEU A 392 8.79 1.70 -11.03
N GLY A 393 9.53 2.40 -10.16
CA GLY A 393 10.98 2.58 -10.31
C GLY A 393 11.73 1.25 -10.27
N VAL A 394 11.40 0.38 -9.31
CA VAL A 394 12.01 -0.96 -9.18
C VAL A 394 11.68 -1.83 -10.38
N LEU A 395 10.39 -1.92 -10.77
CA LEU A 395 9.95 -2.72 -11.91
C LEU A 395 10.65 -2.29 -13.21
N ASN A 396 10.76 -0.98 -13.45
CA ASN A 396 11.41 -0.47 -14.65
C ASN A 396 12.93 -0.69 -14.66
N LEU A 397 13.57 -0.93 -13.52
CA LEU A 397 15.00 -1.29 -13.47
C LEU A 397 15.28 -2.78 -13.65
N LEU A 398 14.24 -3.63 -13.67
CA LEU A 398 14.44 -5.06 -13.92
C LEU A 398 14.96 -5.29 -15.34
N PRO A 399 15.83 -6.31 -15.55
CA PRO A 399 16.39 -6.63 -16.86
C PRO A 399 15.36 -7.34 -17.75
N ILE A 400 14.15 -6.77 -17.85
CA ILE A 400 13.07 -7.27 -18.70
C ILE A 400 13.09 -6.44 -19.99
N PRO A 401 13.30 -7.04 -21.17
CA PRO A 401 13.16 -6.35 -22.44
C PRO A 401 11.82 -5.62 -22.52
N VAL A 402 11.81 -4.42 -23.14
CA VAL A 402 10.68 -3.47 -23.17
C VAL A 402 10.69 -2.45 -22.01
N LEU A 403 11.20 -2.80 -20.84
CA LEU A 403 11.41 -1.86 -19.73
C LEU A 403 12.78 -1.19 -19.83
N ASP A 404 12.96 -0.09 -19.11
CA ASP A 404 14.24 0.65 -19.11
C ASP A 404 15.42 -0.23 -18.69
N GLY A 405 15.22 -1.10 -17.69
CA GLY A 405 16.22 -2.06 -17.25
C GLY A 405 16.66 -3.04 -18.34
N GLY A 406 15.78 -3.39 -19.27
CA GLY A 406 16.11 -4.16 -20.46
C GLY A 406 17.06 -3.39 -21.39
N HIS A 407 16.79 -2.10 -21.62
CA HIS A 407 17.69 -1.25 -22.39
C HIS A 407 19.04 -1.06 -21.68
N LEU A 408 19.06 -0.89 -20.36
CA LEU A 408 20.29 -0.84 -19.57
C LEU A 408 21.09 -2.15 -19.69
N MET A 409 20.43 -3.30 -19.67
CA MET A 409 21.04 -4.60 -19.91
C MET A 409 21.70 -4.66 -21.31
N TYR A 410 21.01 -4.17 -22.36
CA TYR A 410 21.61 -4.10 -23.70
C TYR A 410 22.86 -3.22 -23.74
N HIS A 411 22.84 -2.07 -23.05
CA HIS A 411 24.00 -1.20 -22.93
C HIS A 411 25.16 -1.88 -22.19
N MET A 412 24.88 -2.64 -21.12
CA MET A 412 25.91 -3.42 -20.44
C MET A 412 26.54 -4.48 -21.33
N ILE A 413 25.73 -5.21 -22.10
CA ILE A 413 26.23 -6.19 -23.08
C ILE A 413 27.10 -5.51 -24.15
N GLU A 414 26.70 -4.32 -24.61
CA GLU A 414 27.48 -3.53 -25.59
C GLU A 414 28.84 -3.13 -25.01
N VAL A 415 28.91 -2.70 -23.74
CA VAL A 415 30.18 -2.38 -23.06
C VAL A 415 31.09 -3.59 -22.99
N VAL A 416 30.58 -4.77 -22.59
CA VAL A 416 31.39 -6.00 -22.46
C VAL A 416 31.87 -6.52 -23.83
N ARG A 417 30.99 -6.46 -24.84
CA ARG A 417 31.31 -6.96 -26.19
C ARG A 417 32.00 -5.95 -27.10
N HIS A 418 32.10 -4.70 -26.69
CA HIS A 418 32.62 -3.56 -27.48
C HIS A 418 31.89 -3.37 -28.84
N ARG A 419 30.68 -3.86 -28.96
CA ARG A 419 29.81 -3.70 -30.13
C ARG A 419 28.33 -3.85 -29.75
N PRO A 420 27.45 -3.10 -30.41
CA PRO A 420 26.01 -3.16 -30.14
C PRO A 420 25.45 -4.55 -30.45
N LEU A 421 24.32 -4.86 -29.83
CA LEU A 421 23.51 -6.03 -30.17
C LEU A 421 22.95 -5.89 -31.59
N SER A 422 22.79 -7.01 -32.31
CA SER A 422 22.14 -7.00 -33.61
C SER A 422 20.65 -6.67 -33.45
N GLU A 423 20.09 -5.98 -34.44
CA GLU A 423 18.66 -5.64 -34.48
C GLU A 423 17.77 -6.86 -34.26
N ARG A 424 18.09 -7.97 -34.94
CA ARG A 424 17.35 -9.24 -34.80
C ARG A 424 17.37 -9.78 -33.35
N ALA A 425 18.51 -9.65 -32.64
CA ALA A 425 18.59 -10.07 -31.24
C ALA A 425 17.75 -9.17 -30.31
N MET A 426 17.71 -7.86 -30.60
CA MET A 426 16.87 -6.92 -29.87
C MET A 426 15.37 -7.17 -30.12
N GLU A 427 14.97 -7.44 -31.38
CA GLU A 427 13.58 -7.79 -31.73
C GLU A 427 13.10 -9.06 -31.02
N ILE A 428 13.91 -10.13 -31.04
CA ILE A 428 13.58 -11.39 -30.34
C ILE A 428 13.45 -11.15 -28.85
N ALA A 429 14.40 -10.45 -28.26
CA ALA A 429 14.35 -10.13 -26.82
C ALA A 429 13.11 -9.29 -26.48
N GLN A 430 12.75 -8.32 -27.33
CA GLN A 430 11.55 -7.50 -27.16
C GLN A 430 10.27 -8.34 -27.22
N GLN A 431 10.16 -9.28 -28.18
CA GLN A 431 9.03 -10.21 -28.28
C GLN A 431 8.89 -11.06 -27.01
N ILE A 432 10.02 -11.59 -26.49
CA ILE A 432 10.03 -12.35 -25.24
C ILE A 432 9.58 -11.46 -24.08
N GLY A 433 10.10 -10.23 -23.97
CA GLY A 433 9.72 -9.28 -22.91
C GLY A 433 8.23 -8.93 -22.94
N VAL A 434 7.67 -8.65 -24.13
CA VAL A 434 6.23 -8.41 -24.29
C VAL A 434 5.43 -9.64 -23.85
N SER A 435 5.85 -10.84 -24.25
CA SER A 435 5.16 -12.09 -23.87
C SER A 435 5.14 -12.29 -22.36
N ILE A 436 6.27 -12.05 -21.68
CA ILE A 436 6.36 -12.12 -20.22
C ILE A 436 5.40 -11.10 -19.57
N LEU A 437 5.41 -9.86 -20.04
CA LEU A 437 4.54 -8.81 -19.50
C LEU A 437 3.06 -9.14 -19.70
N VAL A 438 2.67 -9.67 -20.85
CA VAL A 438 1.28 -10.08 -21.13
C VAL A 438 0.85 -11.20 -20.18
N VAL A 439 1.71 -12.22 -19.96
CA VAL A 439 1.41 -13.32 -19.03
C VAL A 439 1.27 -12.80 -17.59
N LEU A 440 2.21 -11.96 -17.13
CA LEU A 440 2.14 -11.36 -15.78
C LEU A 440 0.89 -10.49 -15.60
N MET A 441 0.53 -9.69 -16.63
CA MET A 441 -0.66 -8.85 -16.59
C MET A 441 -1.95 -9.68 -16.54
N ALA A 442 -2.02 -10.75 -17.37
CA ALA A 442 -3.16 -11.67 -17.35
C ALA A 442 -3.31 -12.35 -15.99
N PHE A 443 -2.19 -12.75 -15.38
CA PHE A 443 -2.19 -13.35 -14.05
C PHE A 443 -2.59 -12.35 -12.96
N ALA A 444 -2.07 -11.13 -12.99
CA ALA A 444 -2.45 -10.07 -12.05
C ALA A 444 -3.95 -9.72 -12.17
N PHE A 445 -4.47 -9.65 -13.38
CA PHE A 445 -5.89 -9.41 -13.63
C PHE A 445 -6.76 -10.58 -13.14
N PHE A 446 -6.32 -11.82 -13.33
CA PHE A 446 -6.98 -13.00 -12.78
C PHE A 446 -7.04 -12.95 -11.23
N ASN A 447 -5.93 -12.58 -10.58
CA ASN A 447 -5.89 -12.39 -9.13
C ASN A 447 -6.87 -11.30 -8.67
N ASP A 448 -6.94 -10.18 -9.38
CA ASP A 448 -7.86 -9.09 -9.07
C ASP A 448 -9.32 -9.57 -9.15
N LEU A 449 -9.68 -10.27 -10.23
CA LEU A 449 -11.03 -10.85 -10.39
C LEU A 449 -11.35 -11.84 -9.26
N ASN A 450 -10.41 -12.72 -8.94
CA ASN A 450 -10.61 -13.69 -7.87
C ASN A 450 -10.86 -13.02 -6.52
N ARG A 451 -10.13 -11.93 -6.20
CA ARG A 451 -10.38 -11.13 -4.99
C ARG A 451 -11.75 -10.46 -4.98
N LEU A 452 -12.25 -10.00 -6.13
CA LEU A 452 -13.57 -9.38 -6.23
C LEU A 452 -14.70 -10.37 -6.03
N PHE A 453 -14.53 -11.64 -6.42
CA PHE A 453 -15.57 -12.68 -6.33
C PHE A 453 -15.47 -13.55 -5.08
N SER A 454 -14.29 -13.63 -4.43
CA SER A 454 -14.06 -14.45 -3.23
C SER A 454 -14.00 -13.66 -1.92
N GLY A 455 -13.96 -12.33 -1.97
CA GLY A 455 -13.99 -11.41 -0.82
C GLY A 455 -15.37 -10.95 -0.49
#